data_ee738c4ae842a653e581b89542be6883
#
_entry.id   ee738c4ae842a653e581b89542be6883
#
_cell.length_a   1.000
_cell.length_b   1.000
_cell.length_c   1.000
_cell.angle_alpha   90.00
_cell.angle_beta   90.00
_cell.angle_gamma   90.00
#
_symmetry.space_group_name_H-M   'P 1'
#
loop_
_entity.id
_entity.type
_entity.pdbx_description
1 polymer ?
#
loop_
_entity_poly.entity_id
_entity_poly.type
_entity_poly.pdbx_seq_one_letter_code
_entity_poly.pdbx_strand_id
1 'polypeptide(L)'
;MKKFLVSMMAVITAVLLVACSNASNKDLVHVGVLQYVEHPSLSATRKGFIEELKEEGYVDGKNIKIDYQNAQGDQSNLQTISQSLIEDNDLMLAIATPAAQSLSSLTKD
;
A
#
# COMPACT_ATOMS: atom_id res chain seq x y z
N MET A 1 -45.11 15.08 -25.30
CA MET A 1 -44.77 13.92 -24.45
C MET A 1 -43.46 13.23 -24.83
N LYS A 2 -43.10 13.15 -26.10
CA LYS A 2 -41.83 12.50 -26.50
C LYS A 2 -40.55 13.23 -26.08
N LYS A 3 -40.60 14.55 -25.89
CA LYS A 3 -39.47 15.37 -25.44
C LYS A 3 -39.14 15.24 -23.97
N PHE A 4 -40.09 14.86 -23.10
CA PHE A 4 -39.89 14.64 -21.70
C PHE A 4 -39.20 13.32 -21.37
N LEU A 5 -39.48 12.27 -22.14
CA LEU A 5 -38.85 10.95 -22.01
C LEU A 5 -37.37 10.95 -22.34
N VAL A 6 -36.97 11.71 -23.36
CA VAL A 6 -35.57 11.83 -23.78
C VAL A 6 -34.75 12.62 -22.77
N SER A 7 -35.32 13.67 -22.19
CA SER A 7 -34.68 14.48 -21.15
C SER A 7 -34.48 13.71 -19.85
N MET A 8 -35.44 12.85 -19.49
CA MET A 8 -35.34 12.04 -18.27
C MET A 8 -34.33 10.89 -18.40
N MET A 9 -34.16 10.36 -19.60
CA MET A 9 -33.17 9.31 -19.88
C MET A 9 -31.74 9.85 -19.87
N ALA A 10 -31.51 11.10 -20.31
CA ALA A 10 -30.21 11.75 -20.26
C ALA A 10 -29.75 12.06 -18.83
N VAL A 11 -30.66 12.36 -17.92
CA VAL A 11 -30.35 12.63 -16.51
C VAL A 11 -29.99 11.34 -15.76
N ILE A 12 -30.61 10.22 -16.09
CA ILE A 12 -30.34 8.93 -15.46
C ILE A 12 -28.97 8.39 -15.87
N THR A 13 -28.54 8.61 -17.11
CA THR A 13 -27.21 8.19 -17.58
C THR A 13 -26.08 9.03 -16.97
N ALA A 14 -26.30 10.30 -16.68
CA ALA A 14 -25.30 11.15 -16.04
C ALA A 14 -25.06 10.80 -14.57
N VAL A 15 -26.09 10.33 -13.85
CA VAL A 15 -25.97 9.93 -12.44
C VAL A 15 -25.20 8.62 -12.28
N LEU A 16 -25.27 7.71 -13.25
CA LEU A 16 -24.53 6.44 -13.19
C LEU A 16 -23.01 6.58 -13.39
N LEU A 17 -22.57 7.64 -14.10
CA LEU A 17 -21.15 7.89 -14.31
C LEU A 17 -20.43 8.48 -13.08
N VAL A 18 -21.16 9.19 -12.23
CA VAL A 18 -20.58 9.78 -10.99
C VAL A 18 -20.40 8.72 -9.89
N ALA A 19 -21.22 7.67 -9.89
CA ALA A 19 -21.12 6.61 -8.88
C ALA A 19 -19.87 5.69 -9.08
N CYS A 20 -19.34 5.57 -10.29
CA CYS A 20 -18.17 4.74 -10.58
C CYS A 20 -16.83 5.39 -10.22
N SER A 21 -16.74 6.73 -10.12
CA SER A 21 -15.47 7.42 -9.82
C SER A 21 -15.15 7.48 -8.32
N ASN A 22 -16.11 7.27 -7.44
CA ASN A 22 -15.89 7.29 -5.98
C ASN A 22 -15.58 5.91 -5.38
N ALA A 23 -15.70 4.84 -6.12
CA ALA A 23 -15.46 3.48 -5.63
C ALA A 23 -13.97 3.09 -5.66
N SER A 24 -13.11 3.81 -6.41
CA SER A 24 -11.71 3.42 -6.64
C SER A 24 -10.74 3.86 -5.54
N ASN A 25 -11.14 4.71 -4.57
CA ASN A 25 -10.23 5.25 -3.56
C ASN A 25 -10.35 4.62 -2.16
N LYS A 26 -11.25 3.66 -1.94
CA LYS A 26 -11.53 3.15 -0.59
C LYS A 26 -10.84 1.84 -0.22
N ASP A 27 -10.22 1.14 -1.17
CA ASP A 27 -9.76 -0.23 -0.95
C ASP A 27 -8.31 -0.48 -1.34
N LEU A 28 -7.42 0.54 -1.23
CA LEU A 28 -6.00 0.33 -1.40
C LEU A 28 -5.44 -0.41 -0.18
N VAL A 29 -4.86 -1.58 -0.42
CA VAL A 29 -4.08 -2.26 0.60
C VAL A 29 -2.76 -1.52 0.80
N HIS A 30 -2.47 -1.16 2.03
CA HIS A 30 -1.23 -0.49 2.41
C HIS A 30 -0.20 -1.54 2.84
N VAL A 31 0.96 -1.54 2.20
CA VAL A 31 2.06 -2.47 2.45
C VAL A 31 3.25 -1.70 2.99
N GLY A 32 3.57 -1.90 4.25
CA GLY A 32 4.77 -1.36 4.87
C GLY A 32 5.98 -2.24 4.57
N VAL A 33 7.07 -1.66 4.14
CA VAL A 33 8.34 -2.37 3.89
C VAL A 33 9.41 -1.76 4.78
N LEU A 34 9.89 -2.53 5.74
CA LEU A 34 10.95 -2.11 6.65
C LEU A 34 12.26 -2.81 6.30
N GLN A 35 13.23 -2.03 5.85
CA GLN A 35 14.61 -2.48 5.62
C GLN A 35 15.48 -1.99 6.77
N TYR A 36 16.29 -2.90 7.34
CA TYR A 36 17.14 -2.55 8.49
C TYR A 36 18.26 -1.55 8.13
N VAL A 37 18.95 -1.81 7.03
CA VAL A 37 20.12 -1.02 6.61
C VAL A 37 20.27 -1.06 5.10
N GLU A 38 20.92 -0.06 4.53
CA GLU A 38 21.27 -0.10 3.11
C GLU A 38 22.39 -1.10 2.87
N HIS A 39 22.10 -2.10 2.07
CA HIS A 39 23.05 -3.13 1.64
C HIS A 39 22.58 -3.69 0.29
N PRO A 40 23.49 -4.00 -0.65
CA PRO A 40 23.11 -4.45 -1.99
C PRO A 40 22.16 -5.64 -2.00
N SER A 41 22.37 -6.65 -1.15
CA SER A 41 21.51 -7.83 -1.09
C SER A 41 20.13 -7.52 -0.51
N LEU A 42 20.04 -6.64 0.48
CA LEU A 42 18.77 -6.23 1.07
C LEU A 42 17.95 -5.36 0.11
N SER A 43 18.63 -4.46 -0.59
CA SER A 43 17.99 -3.62 -1.61
C SER A 43 17.52 -4.44 -2.81
N ALA A 44 18.28 -5.48 -3.20
CA ALA A 44 17.85 -6.42 -4.23
C ALA A 44 16.61 -7.21 -3.81
N THR A 45 16.53 -7.63 -2.54
CA THR A 45 15.35 -8.31 -1.98
C THR A 45 14.12 -7.42 -2.06
N ARG A 46 14.24 -6.16 -1.66
CA ARG A 46 13.14 -5.18 -1.75
C ARG A 46 12.67 -4.98 -3.20
N LYS A 47 13.62 -4.77 -4.11
CA LYS A 47 13.29 -4.58 -5.54
C LYS A 47 12.61 -5.81 -6.12
N GLY A 48 13.12 -7.00 -5.84
CA GLY A 48 12.52 -8.25 -6.30
C GLY A 48 11.09 -8.44 -5.80
N PHE A 49 10.85 -8.10 -4.54
CA PHE A 49 9.50 -8.14 -3.97
C PHE A 49 8.53 -7.20 -4.70
N ILE A 50 8.94 -5.97 -4.95
CA ILE A 50 8.11 -4.98 -5.65
C ILE A 50 7.86 -5.39 -7.10
N GLU A 51 8.87 -5.92 -7.78
CA GLU A 51 8.75 -6.41 -9.15
C GLU A 51 7.79 -7.59 -9.24
N GLU A 52 7.89 -8.55 -8.32
CA GLU A 52 6.99 -9.70 -8.27
C GLU A 52 5.53 -9.28 -8.02
N LEU A 53 5.30 -8.34 -7.10
CA LEU A 53 3.97 -7.78 -6.90
C LEU A 53 3.41 -7.17 -8.18
N LYS A 54 4.24 -6.45 -8.91
CA LYS A 54 3.85 -5.85 -10.19
C LYS A 54 3.49 -6.89 -11.24
N GLU A 55 4.27 -7.98 -11.34
CA GLU A 55 3.98 -9.09 -12.26
C GLU A 55 2.65 -9.77 -11.89
N GLU A 56 2.34 -9.88 -10.62
CA GLU A 56 1.07 -10.42 -10.12
C GLU A 56 -0.11 -9.43 -10.22
N GLY A 57 0.11 -8.23 -10.75
CA GLY A 57 -0.91 -7.22 -10.97
C GLY A 57 -1.07 -6.18 -9.86
N TYR A 58 -0.19 -6.19 -8.86
CA TYR A 58 -0.21 -5.22 -7.76
C TYR A 58 0.81 -4.11 -8.00
N VAL A 59 0.32 -2.94 -8.37
CA VAL A 59 1.15 -1.79 -8.76
C VAL A 59 0.99 -0.67 -7.73
N ASP A 60 2.11 -0.23 -7.17
CA ASP A 60 2.15 0.88 -6.24
C ASP A 60 1.55 2.16 -6.84
N GLY A 61 0.62 2.75 -6.12
CA GLY A 61 -0.12 3.93 -6.56
C GLY A 61 -1.37 3.63 -7.41
N LYS A 62 -1.62 2.37 -7.78
CA LYS A 62 -2.83 1.95 -8.52
C LYS A 62 -3.80 1.17 -7.65
N ASN A 63 -3.40 0.00 -7.17
CA ASN A 63 -4.24 -0.89 -6.38
C ASN A 63 -3.63 -1.29 -5.04
N ILE A 64 -2.36 -0.95 -4.82
CA ILE A 64 -1.70 -1.00 -3.51
C ILE A 64 -0.95 0.30 -3.26
N LYS A 65 -0.60 0.54 -2.00
CA LYS A 65 0.31 1.61 -1.61
C LYS A 65 1.47 1.02 -0.83
N ILE A 66 2.68 1.23 -1.32
CA ILE A 66 3.90 0.76 -0.66
C ILE A 66 4.51 1.90 0.14
N ASP A 67 4.68 1.67 1.45
CA ASP A 67 5.36 2.58 2.36
C ASP A 67 6.70 1.96 2.74
N TYR A 68 7.77 2.43 2.11
CA TYR A 68 9.13 1.94 2.34
C TYR A 68 9.88 2.84 3.31
N GLN A 69 10.46 2.20 4.32
CA GLN A 69 11.32 2.87 5.30
C GLN A 69 12.62 2.08 5.51
N ASN A 70 13.69 2.81 5.77
CA ASN A 70 15.01 2.27 6.07
C ASN A 70 15.49 2.79 7.42
N ALA A 71 15.82 1.88 8.33
CA ALA A 71 16.27 2.24 9.67
C ALA A 71 17.73 2.68 9.72
N GLN A 72 18.47 2.53 8.62
CA GLN A 72 19.88 2.91 8.47
C GLN A 72 20.81 2.30 9.53
N GLY A 73 20.50 1.09 9.98
CA GLY A 73 21.27 0.37 10.96
C GLY A 73 21.14 0.89 12.39
N ASP A 74 20.22 1.83 12.63
CA ASP A 74 20.01 2.45 13.95
C ASP A 74 18.84 1.79 14.69
N GLN A 75 19.09 1.34 15.91
CA GLN A 75 18.10 0.63 16.72
C GLN A 75 16.95 1.52 17.17
N SER A 76 17.22 2.78 17.46
CA SER A 76 16.18 3.75 17.85
C SER A 76 15.27 4.10 16.68
N ASN A 77 15.85 4.31 15.50
CA ASN A 77 15.09 4.50 14.26
C ASN A 77 14.23 3.28 13.95
N LEU A 78 14.80 2.09 14.10
CA LEU A 78 14.10 0.83 13.84
C LEU A 78 12.82 0.72 14.66
N GLN A 79 12.88 1.02 15.95
CA GLN A 79 11.72 0.96 16.82
C GLN A 79 10.66 2.00 16.48
N THR A 80 11.07 3.24 16.27
CA THR A 80 10.16 4.34 15.92
C THR A 80 9.47 4.10 14.58
N ILE A 81 10.24 3.69 13.58
CA ILE A 81 9.71 3.39 12.24
C ILE A 81 8.76 2.19 12.30
N SER A 82 9.10 1.15 13.05
CA SER A 82 8.25 -0.05 13.20
C SER A 82 6.88 0.31 13.75
N GLN A 83 6.81 1.16 14.77
CA GLN A 83 5.55 1.62 15.33
C GLN A 83 4.68 2.35 14.31
N SER A 84 5.27 3.30 13.61
CA SER A 84 4.57 4.08 12.57
C SER A 84 4.08 3.19 11.42
N LEU A 85 4.93 2.28 10.94
CA LEU A 85 4.54 1.40 9.84
C LEU A 85 3.38 0.47 10.20
N ILE A 86 3.37 -0.07 11.42
CA ILE A 86 2.29 -0.96 11.89
C ILE A 86 0.96 -0.20 11.98
N GLU A 87 0.99 1.05 12.42
CA GLU A 87 -0.22 1.88 12.55
C GLU A 87 -0.81 2.24 11.18
N ASP A 88 0.04 2.48 10.19
CA ASP A 88 -0.36 3.04 8.90
C ASP A 88 -0.57 2.00 7.80
N ASN A 89 -0.21 0.74 8.01
CA ASN A 89 -0.22 -0.28 6.97
C ASN A 89 -1.00 -1.54 7.37
N ASP A 90 -1.56 -2.22 6.38
CA ASP A 90 -2.33 -3.45 6.55
C ASP A 90 -1.44 -4.70 6.59
N LEU A 91 -0.35 -4.67 5.81
CA LEU A 91 0.61 -5.76 5.69
C LEU A 91 2.02 -5.23 5.87
N MET A 92 2.90 -6.07 6.43
CA MET A 92 4.28 -5.69 6.67
C MET A 92 5.25 -6.68 6.03
N LEU A 93 6.27 -6.16 5.35
CA LEU A 93 7.45 -6.91 4.93
C LEU A 93 8.65 -6.43 5.73
N ALA A 94 9.31 -7.34 6.43
CA ALA A 94 10.57 -7.09 7.11
C ALA A 94 11.75 -7.61 6.29
N ILE A 95 12.75 -6.78 6.07
CA ILE A 95 13.98 -7.14 5.38
C ILE A 95 15.16 -7.06 6.36
N ALA A 96 15.74 -8.19 6.66
CA ALA A 96 16.74 -8.50 7.67
C ALA A 96 16.15 -8.81 9.06
N THR A 97 16.89 -9.62 9.81
CA THR A 97 16.46 -10.12 11.12
C THR A 97 16.10 -9.03 12.13
N PRO A 98 16.87 -7.95 12.29
CA PRO A 98 16.49 -6.90 13.23
C PRO A 98 15.15 -6.24 12.89
N ALA A 99 14.85 -6.05 11.61
CA ALA A 99 13.56 -5.53 11.17
C ALA A 99 12.41 -6.48 11.52
N ALA A 100 12.59 -7.76 11.26
CA ALA A 100 11.59 -8.78 11.60
C ALA A 100 11.35 -8.87 13.12
N GLN A 101 12.40 -8.82 13.91
CA GLN A 101 12.28 -8.82 15.36
C GLN A 101 11.55 -7.60 15.91
N SER A 102 11.86 -6.41 15.36
CA SER A 102 11.21 -5.18 15.77
C SER A 102 9.70 -5.20 15.46
N LEU A 103 9.33 -5.60 14.26
CA LEU A 103 7.92 -5.69 13.88
C LEU A 103 7.17 -6.75 14.69
N SER A 104 7.76 -7.93 14.86
CA SER A 104 7.11 -9.02 15.61
C SER A 104 6.92 -8.70 17.08
N SER A 105 7.79 -7.89 17.68
CA SER A 105 7.65 -7.47 19.08
C SER A 105 6.48 -6.52 19.31
N LEU A 106 6.04 -5.83 18.27
CA LEU A 106 4.96 -4.85 18.32
C LEU A 106 3.62 -5.40 17.80
N THR A 107 3.65 -6.49 17.04
CA THR A 107 2.45 -7.18 16.57
C THR A 107 2.16 -8.38 17.47
N LYS A 108 0.92 -8.52 17.92
CA LYS A 108 0.52 -9.60 18.82
C LYS A 108 -0.11 -10.80 18.10
N ASP A 109 -0.28 -10.68 16.80
CA ASP A 109 -0.93 -11.73 16.00
C ASP A 109 -0.12 -12.05 14.76
#